data_7c31b1a5be28d8c1c1a0654fa809b618
#
_entry.id   7c31b1a5be28d8c1c1a0654fa809b618
#
_cell.length_a   1.000
_cell.length_b   1.000
_cell.length_c   1.000
_cell.angle_alpha   90.00
_cell.angle_beta   90.00
_cell.angle_gamma   90.00
#
_symmetry.space_group_name_H-M   'P 1'
#
loop_
_entity.id
_entity.type
_entity.pdbx_description
1 polymer ?
#
loop_
_entity_poly.entity_id
_entity_poly.type
_entity_poly.pdbx_seq_one_letter_code
_entity_poly.pdbx_strand_id
1 'polypeptide(L)'
;LDIEKIKEVFYKIIKRHEILRTILIQQNDEIVQKVCKEINFNIPVYFNQEKEIDSIIKNFSKPFKLENEVLIRVEVHYIDNKKTMLLVDSHHIIMDGMSLNNLIIEFNRLYNGDELKRLPIQYRDYSVWENEYNKSEDLKLNEDYWVNKFKDCEFTQLNLPYDYKLSANRSYKGNRIANVIDEKQFRKIERYAKKIGASPYMFFITAFLVLLYKYTGQEEITLGSPIANRDRNETKRMMGMLVNNIVVKGNINENETFKVFLDEVKEQVLNDLSYQPYPFDMLIKKIGIKTDNSRNPLFDVMFTYQNKEENTVQLNGKDVEILEIYNNIAKFNLSLEIKPKTHTINIEYCTDLFRRETIINFFEHYMYILEQILNNCEIKIKDIDIIT
;
A
#
# COMPACT_ATOMS: atom_id res chain seq x y z
N LEU A 1 6.95 21.87 20.53
CA LEU A 1 7.61 21.99 19.21
C LEU A 1 7.79 23.47 18.86
N ASP A 2 8.89 23.80 18.21
CA ASP A 2 9.16 25.16 17.71
C ASP A 2 8.53 25.29 16.30
N ILE A 3 7.58 26.20 16.17
CA ILE A 3 6.82 26.43 14.93
C ILE A 3 7.70 26.95 13.80
N GLU A 4 8.54 27.93 14.11
CA GLU A 4 9.39 28.51 13.06
C GLU A 4 10.38 27.47 12.53
N LYS A 5 10.87 26.61 13.41
CA LYS A 5 11.68 25.46 13.01
C LYS A 5 10.90 24.45 12.16
N ILE A 6 9.64 24.15 12.50
CA ILE A 6 8.78 23.29 11.67
C ILE A 6 8.63 23.87 10.27
N LYS A 7 8.31 25.18 10.17
CA LYS A 7 8.17 25.86 8.86
C LYS A 7 9.47 25.82 8.06
N GLU A 8 10.60 26.11 8.71
CA GLU A 8 11.92 26.05 8.07
C GLU A 8 12.23 24.64 7.52
N VAL A 9 11.95 23.59 8.31
CA VAL A 9 12.17 22.20 7.91
C VAL A 9 11.30 21.83 6.70
N PHE A 10 10.00 22.14 6.73
CA PHE A 10 9.14 21.87 5.57
C PHE A 10 9.57 22.66 4.33
N TYR A 11 9.98 23.90 4.49
CA TYR A 11 10.53 24.69 3.38
C TYR A 11 11.77 24.01 2.77
N LYS A 12 12.70 23.50 3.60
CA LYS A 12 13.88 22.76 3.15
C LYS A 12 13.50 21.48 2.41
N ILE A 13 12.51 20.70 2.91
CA ILE A 13 12.04 19.48 2.29
C ILE A 13 11.37 19.78 0.94
N ILE A 14 10.51 20.78 0.86
CA ILE A 14 9.83 21.17 -0.37
C ILE A 14 10.83 21.68 -1.43
N LYS A 15 11.83 22.44 -1.01
CA LYS A 15 12.90 22.91 -1.89
C LYS A 15 13.75 21.74 -2.41
N ARG A 16 13.98 20.74 -1.56
CA ARG A 16 14.78 19.55 -1.85
C ARG A 16 14.09 18.61 -2.85
N HIS A 17 12.79 18.37 -2.68
CA HIS A 17 12.00 17.44 -3.51
C HIS A 17 11.10 18.19 -4.47
N GLU A 18 11.45 18.18 -5.75
CA GLU A 18 10.70 18.90 -6.78
C GLU A 18 9.24 18.44 -6.89
N ILE A 19 8.96 17.17 -6.63
CA ILE A 19 7.60 16.62 -6.68
C ILE A 19 6.64 17.32 -5.69
N LEU A 20 7.12 17.78 -4.54
CA LEU A 20 6.31 18.48 -3.55
C LEU A 20 5.93 19.92 -3.96
N ARG A 21 6.53 20.43 -5.01
CA ARG A 21 6.21 21.73 -5.64
C ARG A 21 5.84 21.56 -7.11
N THR A 22 5.39 20.37 -7.47
CA THR A 22 4.88 20.06 -8.81
C THR A 22 3.37 20.22 -8.81
N ILE A 23 2.85 20.87 -9.84
CA ILE A 23 1.42 21.00 -10.13
C ILE A 23 1.10 20.28 -11.42
N LEU A 24 -0.14 19.83 -11.57
CA LEU A 24 -0.64 19.27 -12.83
C LEU A 24 -1.32 20.38 -13.62
N ILE A 25 -1.02 20.49 -14.90
CA ILE A 25 -1.62 21.46 -15.81
C ILE A 25 -2.06 20.75 -17.10
N GLN A 26 -3.14 21.22 -17.70
CA GLN A 26 -3.52 20.80 -19.03
C GLN A 26 -2.77 21.64 -20.08
N GLN A 27 -2.11 20.96 -21.02
CA GLN A 27 -1.39 21.59 -22.11
C GLN A 27 -1.58 20.74 -23.38
N ASN A 28 -2.13 21.33 -24.45
CA ASN A 28 -2.39 20.64 -25.72
C ASN A 28 -3.11 19.31 -25.58
N ASP A 29 -4.21 19.29 -24.81
CA ASP A 29 -5.02 18.10 -24.47
C ASP A 29 -4.30 17.00 -23.68
N GLU A 30 -3.08 17.24 -23.21
CA GLU A 30 -2.34 16.36 -22.33
C GLU A 30 -2.22 16.96 -20.92
N ILE A 31 -2.18 16.07 -19.91
CA ILE A 31 -1.88 16.46 -18.53
C ILE A 31 -0.37 16.35 -18.33
N VAL A 32 0.26 17.47 -17.99
CA VAL A 32 1.70 17.52 -17.77
C VAL A 32 2.04 17.96 -16.35
N GLN A 33 3.18 17.50 -15.85
CA GLN A 33 3.74 17.88 -14.57
C GLN A 33 4.60 19.14 -14.75
N LYS A 34 4.27 20.20 -14.02
CA LYS A 34 5.02 21.47 -14.00
C LYS A 34 5.67 21.67 -12.66
N VAL A 35 7.00 21.66 -12.62
CA VAL A 35 7.77 21.99 -11.42
C VAL A 35 7.80 23.51 -11.24
N CYS A 36 7.22 24.01 -10.17
CA CYS A 36 7.27 25.43 -9.81
C CYS A 36 8.65 25.78 -9.22
N LYS A 37 9.21 26.93 -9.62
CA LYS A 37 10.48 27.42 -9.03
C LYS A 37 10.30 27.78 -7.56
N GLU A 38 9.20 28.45 -7.26
CA GLU A 38 8.80 28.85 -5.91
C GLU A 38 7.33 28.55 -5.72
N ILE A 39 6.95 28.24 -4.49
CA ILE A 39 5.57 28.10 -4.07
C ILE A 39 5.35 28.89 -2.78
N ASN A 40 4.19 29.49 -2.67
CA ASN A 40 3.74 30.08 -1.42
C ASN A 40 3.14 28.95 -0.56
N PHE A 41 4.01 28.31 0.25
CA PHE A 41 3.59 27.22 1.14
C PHE A 41 3.36 27.77 2.53
N ASN A 42 2.10 27.82 2.94
CA ASN A 42 1.71 28.28 4.27
C ASN A 42 1.44 27.10 5.19
N ILE A 43 1.89 27.20 6.43
CA ILE A 43 1.61 26.24 7.50
C ILE A 43 0.80 26.99 8.56
N PRO A 44 -0.55 26.88 8.52
CA PRO A 44 -1.40 27.53 9.51
C PRO A 44 -1.19 26.91 10.89
N VAL A 45 -1.38 27.76 11.92
CA VAL A 45 -1.25 27.40 13.32
C VAL A 45 -2.54 27.70 14.04
N TYR A 46 -3.06 26.72 14.77
CA TYR A 46 -4.32 26.82 15.48
C TYR A 46 -4.15 26.49 16.97
N PHE A 47 -5.03 27.05 17.79
CA PHE A 47 -5.12 26.78 19.22
C PHE A 47 -6.47 26.12 19.48
N ASN A 48 -6.49 24.91 20.00
CA ASN A 48 -7.68 24.08 20.12
C ASN A 48 -7.76 23.39 21.48
N GLN A 49 -8.93 22.79 21.77
CA GLN A 49 -9.16 21.97 22.96
C GLN A 49 -9.10 20.48 22.56
N GLU A 50 -8.78 19.60 23.54
CA GLU A 50 -8.65 18.16 23.28
C GLU A 50 -9.95 17.53 22.72
N LYS A 51 -11.11 17.99 23.17
CA LYS A 51 -12.43 17.55 22.66
C LYS A 51 -12.67 17.82 21.16
N GLU A 52 -11.84 18.64 20.53
CA GLU A 52 -11.97 19.06 19.14
C GLU A 52 -11.14 18.21 18.18
N ILE A 53 -10.27 17.31 18.68
CA ILE A 53 -9.31 16.54 17.86
C ILE A 53 -9.99 15.79 16.72
N ASP A 54 -11.06 15.06 16.98
CA ASP A 54 -11.77 14.30 15.92
C ASP A 54 -12.33 15.22 14.83
N SER A 55 -12.87 16.38 15.22
CA SER A 55 -13.38 17.36 14.26
C SER A 55 -12.26 18.03 13.47
N ILE A 56 -11.11 18.27 14.09
CA ILE A 56 -9.92 18.81 13.43
C ILE A 56 -9.45 17.85 12.36
N ILE A 57 -9.25 16.58 12.72
CA ILE A 57 -8.82 15.52 11.80
C ILE A 57 -9.78 15.39 10.61
N LYS A 58 -11.09 15.35 10.88
CA LYS A 58 -12.11 15.28 9.84
C LYS A 58 -12.11 16.49 8.91
N ASN A 59 -11.88 17.69 9.44
CA ASN A 59 -11.85 18.93 8.67
C ASN A 59 -10.54 19.12 7.91
N PHE A 60 -9.44 18.52 8.36
CA PHE A 60 -8.15 18.55 7.68
C PHE A 60 -8.14 17.66 6.45
N SER A 61 -8.71 16.45 6.53
CA SER A 61 -8.75 15.50 5.41
C SER A 61 -9.81 15.91 4.40
N LYS A 62 -9.40 16.70 3.40
CA LYS A 62 -10.26 17.22 2.31
C LYS A 62 -9.69 16.79 0.96
N PRO A 63 -10.53 16.59 -0.06
CA PRO A 63 -10.06 16.36 -1.42
C PRO A 63 -9.09 17.47 -1.89
N PHE A 64 -8.09 17.08 -2.65
CA PHE A 64 -7.20 18.01 -3.35
C PHE A 64 -7.78 18.32 -4.72
N LYS A 65 -7.61 19.55 -5.17
CA LYS A 65 -7.75 19.87 -6.58
C LYS A 65 -6.45 19.50 -7.29
N LEU A 66 -6.52 18.60 -8.24
CA LEU A 66 -5.34 18.10 -8.94
C LEU A 66 -4.73 19.16 -9.85
N GLU A 67 -5.56 20.04 -10.40
CA GLU A 67 -5.15 21.05 -11.37
C GLU A 67 -4.71 22.34 -10.68
N ASN A 68 -3.52 22.83 -11.04
CA ASN A 68 -2.96 24.11 -10.63
C ASN A 68 -2.74 24.30 -9.11
N GLU A 69 -2.81 23.25 -8.31
CA GLU A 69 -2.59 23.33 -6.86
C GLU A 69 -1.41 22.46 -6.41
N VAL A 70 -0.79 22.85 -5.29
CA VAL A 70 0.21 22.03 -4.60
C VAL A 70 -0.50 20.92 -3.84
N LEU A 71 -0.03 19.69 -4.01
CA LEU A 71 -0.73 18.48 -3.54
C LEU A 71 -0.25 17.96 -2.18
N ILE A 72 0.23 18.88 -1.33
CA ILE A 72 0.59 18.62 0.07
C ILE A 72 0.05 19.75 0.93
N ARG A 73 -0.45 19.43 2.13
CA ARG A 73 -0.86 20.39 3.15
C ARG A 73 -0.32 20.01 4.51
N VAL A 74 -0.05 21.01 5.33
CA VAL A 74 0.48 20.86 6.69
C VAL A 74 -0.23 21.85 7.59
N GLU A 75 -0.65 21.41 8.77
CA GLU A 75 -1.20 22.25 9.83
C GLU A 75 -0.58 21.93 11.18
N VAL A 76 -0.44 22.95 12.03
CA VAL A 76 0.01 22.77 13.42
C VAL A 76 -1.10 23.16 14.36
N HIS A 77 -1.42 22.29 15.29
CA HIS A 77 -2.45 22.51 16.31
C HIS A 77 -1.86 22.40 17.70
N TYR A 78 -2.01 23.44 18.52
CA TYR A 78 -1.76 23.40 19.95
C TYR A 78 -3.02 22.97 20.67
N ILE A 79 -2.91 21.85 21.40
CA ILE A 79 -4.03 21.26 22.13
C ILE A 79 -3.86 21.55 23.62
N ASP A 80 -4.79 22.33 24.19
CA ASP A 80 -4.82 22.72 25.62
C ASP A 80 -3.48 23.26 26.15
N ASN A 81 -2.66 23.86 25.29
CA ASN A 81 -1.30 24.32 25.59
C ASN A 81 -0.34 23.24 26.14
N LYS A 82 -0.68 21.95 25.97
CA LYS A 82 0.09 20.82 26.51
C LYS A 82 0.67 19.93 25.43
N LYS A 83 -0.08 19.72 24.35
CA LYS A 83 0.31 18.86 23.22
C LYS A 83 0.40 19.68 21.94
N THR A 84 1.30 19.31 21.06
CA THR A 84 1.36 19.84 19.70
C THR A 84 1.05 18.70 18.74
N MET A 85 0.07 18.89 17.88
CA MET A 85 -0.30 17.98 16.81
C MET A 85 0.13 18.58 15.47
N LEU A 86 0.93 17.84 14.73
CA LEU A 86 1.34 18.19 13.36
C LEU A 86 0.56 17.29 12.41
N LEU A 87 -0.30 17.88 11.60
CA LEU A 87 -1.06 17.20 10.57
C LEU A 87 -0.38 17.37 9.22
N VAL A 88 -0.19 16.28 8.50
CA VAL A 88 0.38 16.26 7.15
C VAL A 88 -0.52 15.41 6.27
N ASP A 89 -0.94 15.98 5.15
CA ASP A 89 -1.73 15.27 4.14
C ASP A 89 -1.14 15.53 2.75
N SER A 90 -1.19 14.53 1.90
CA SER A 90 -0.69 14.62 0.53
C SER A 90 -1.51 13.75 -0.41
N HIS A 91 -1.70 14.22 -1.63
CA HIS A 91 -2.35 13.39 -2.65
C HIS A 91 -1.42 12.24 -3.08
N HIS A 92 -1.98 11.04 -3.24
CA HIS A 92 -1.20 9.83 -3.56
C HIS A 92 -0.45 9.92 -4.89
N ILE A 93 -0.89 10.80 -5.82
CA ILE A 93 -0.22 10.99 -7.13
C ILE A 93 1.21 11.55 -7.01
N ILE A 94 1.53 12.21 -5.89
CA ILE A 94 2.87 12.77 -5.63
C ILE A 94 3.66 12.00 -4.56
N MET A 95 3.03 11.06 -3.86
CA MET A 95 3.65 10.42 -2.68
C MET A 95 3.12 9.01 -2.48
N ASP A 96 4.01 8.04 -2.50
CA ASP A 96 3.74 6.66 -2.09
C ASP A 96 4.13 6.41 -0.63
N GLY A 97 3.91 5.19 -0.15
CA GLY A 97 4.23 4.82 1.23
C GLY A 97 5.72 4.93 1.59
N MET A 98 6.63 4.69 0.65
CA MET A 98 8.08 4.88 0.87
C MET A 98 8.45 6.35 0.89
N SER A 99 7.78 7.18 0.08
CA SER A 99 7.95 8.63 0.09
C SER A 99 7.50 9.25 1.41
N LEU A 100 6.37 8.77 1.98
CA LEU A 100 5.91 9.20 3.29
C LEU A 100 6.94 8.85 4.39
N ASN A 101 7.51 7.64 4.33
CA ASN A 101 8.58 7.24 5.25
C ASN A 101 9.82 8.14 5.10
N ASN A 102 10.23 8.45 3.87
CA ASN A 102 11.32 9.37 3.60
C ASN A 102 11.03 10.79 4.16
N LEU A 103 9.78 11.27 4.01
CA LEU A 103 9.35 12.55 4.59
C LEU A 103 9.54 12.58 6.11
N ILE A 104 9.10 11.53 6.80
CA ILE A 104 9.24 11.40 8.26
C ILE A 104 10.71 11.39 8.67
N ILE A 105 11.55 10.59 8.00
CA ILE A 105 12.99 10.50 8.26
C ILE A 105 13.67 11.85 8.04
N GLU A 106 13.43 12.49 6.91
CA GLU A 106 14.06 13.77 6.57
C GLU A 106 13.59 14.88 7.47
N PHE A 107 12.30 14.90 7.85
CA PHE A 107 11.77 15.85 8.83
C PHE A 107 12.45 15.69 10.18
N ASN A 108 12.54 14.45 10.70
CA ASN A 108 13.21 14.17 11.97
C ASN A 108 14.67 14.63 11.97
N ARG A 109 15.43 14.30 10.92
CA ARG A 109 16.83 14.66 10.79
C ARG A 109 17.04 16.17 10.71
N LEU A 110 16.31 16.85 9.82
CA LEU A 110 16.41 18.31 9.65
C LEU A 110 15.98 19.06 10.91
N TYR A 111 14.93 18.57 11.59
CA TYR A 111 14.47 19.19 12.84
C TYR A 111 15.50 19.06 13.97
N ASN A 112 16.29 17.98 14.00
CA ASN A 112 17.37 17.80 14.96
C ASN A 112 18.69 18.47 14.55
N GLY A 113 18.73 19.14 13.38
CA GLY A 113 19.87 19.92 12.93
C GLY A 113 20.84 19.19 12.01
N ASP A 114 20.47 17.98 11.56
CA ASP A 114 21.27 17.25 10.59
C ASP A 114 21.23 17.90 9.20
N GLU A 115 22.30 17.69 8.42
CA GLU A 115 22.32 17.99 7.00
C GLU A 115 21.96 16.76 6.16
N LEU A 116 21.23 16.98 5.09
CA LEU A 116 20.88 15.92 4.13
C LEU A 116 21.75 16.01 2.88
N LYS A 117 22.33 14.87 2.48
CA LYS A 117 23.06 14.77 1.21
C LYS A 117 22.12 15.07 0.03
N ARG A 118 22.65 15.75 -1.02
CA ARG A 118 21.90 16.01 -2.25
C ARG A 118 21.31 14.73 -2.82
N LEU A 119 20.09 14.83 -3.38
CA LEU A 119 19.49 13.72 -4.12
C LEU A 119 20.22 13.51 -5.43
N PRO A 120 20.50 12.26 -5.84
CA PRO A 120 21.15 11.97 -7.11
C PRO A 120 20.24 12.33 -8.29
N ILE A 121 18.94 12.09 -8.18
CA ILE A 121 17.91 12.37 -9.18
C ILE A 121 16.65 12.94 -8.52
N GLN A 122 15.81 13.60 -9.34
CA GLN A 122 14.48 14.06 -8.97
C GLN A 122 13.40 13.21 -9.64
N TYR A 123 12.16 13.29 -9.16
CA TYR A 123 11.07 12.52 -9.74
C TYR A 123 10.83 12.81 -11.23
N ARG A 124 11.04 14.04 -11.70
CA ARG A 124 10.96 14.37 -13.13
C ARG A 124 12.01 13.61 -13.96
N ASP A 125 13.22 13.42 -13.41
CA ASP A 125 14.29 12.70 -14.12
C ASP A 125 13.91 11.22 -14.26
N TYR A 126 13.31 10.65 -13.18
CA TYR A 126 12.72 9.32 -13.20
C TYR A 126 11.59 9.20 -14.22
N SER A 127 10.65 10.16 -14.25
CA SER A 127 9.52 10.15 -15.20
C SER A 127 9.99 10.19 -16.66
N VAL A 128 11.02 10.96 -16.97
CA VAL A 128 11.61 10.98 -18.32
C VAL A 128 12.23 9.62 -18.66
N TRP A 129 13.03 9.07 -17.73
CA TRP A 129 13.62 7.76 -17.91
C TRP A 129 12.56 6.66 -18.07
N GLU A 130 11.51 6.66 -17.26
CA GLU A 130 10.41 5.69 -17.31
C GLU A 130 9.66 5.75 -18.66
N ASN A 131 9.39 6.96 -19.17
CA ASN A 131 8.76 7.13 -20.48
C ASN A 131 9.62 6.60 -21.64
N GLU A 132 10.95 6.70 -21.53
CA GLU A 132 11.88 6.13 -22.51
C GLU A 132 11.97 4.61 -22.34
N TYR A 133 12.09 4.12 -21.11
CA TYR A 133 12.12 2.71 -20.78
C TYR A 133 10.85 1.98 -21.25
N ASN A 134 9.69 2.61 -21.11
CA ASN A 134 8.40 2.06 -21.56
C ASN A 134 8.30 1.88 -23.08
N LYS A 135 9.24 2.42 -23.84
CA LYS A 135 9.35 2.26 -25.31
C LYS A 135 10.51 1.35 -25.72
N SER A 136 11.30 0.85 -24.78
CA SER A 136 12.49 0.05 -25.05
C SER A 136 12.18 -1.41 -25.33
N GLU A 137 13.10 -2.10 -26.01
CA GLU A 137 13.02 -3.55 -26.21
C GLU A 137 13.16 -4.32 -24.88
N ASP A 138 13.82 -3.76 -23.88
CA ASP A 138 13.94 -4.39 -22.56
C ASP A 138 12.59 -4.54 -21.87
N LEU A 139 11.68 -3.56 -22.06
CA LEU A 139 10.33 -3.68 -21.52
C LEU A 139 9.50 -4.77 -22.19
N LYS A 140 9.80 -5.09 -23.45
CA LYS A 140 9.07 -6.11 -24.22
C LYS A 140 9.20 -7.51 -23.61
N LEU A 141 10.34 -7.85 -23.03
CA LEU A 141 10.52 -9.12 -22.31
C LEU A 141 9.58 -9.16 -21.07
N ASN A 142 9.44 -8.04 -20.38
CA ASN A 142 8.53 -7.94 -19.26
C ASN A 142 7.05 -8.03 -19.72
N GLU A 143 6.72 -7.39 -20.86
CA GLU A 143 5.39 -7.48 -21.47
C GLU A 143 5.04 -8.93 -21.81
N ASP A 144 5.95 -9.64 -22.50
CA ASP A 144 5.74 -11.00 -22.93
C ASP A 144 5.48 -11.95 -21.74
N TYR A 145 6.22 -11.78 -20.65
CA TYR A 145 5.98 -12.52 -19.41
C TYR A 145 4.56 -12.31 -18.87
N TRP A 146 4.17 -11.05 -18.65
CA TRP A 146 2.88 -10.73 -18.07
C TRP A 146 1.71 -11.08 -18.99
N VAL A 147 1.82 -10.83 -20.29
CA VAL A 147 0.79 -11.18 -21.27
C VAL A 147 0.61 -12.69 -21.34
N ASN A 148 1.70 -13.47 -21.39
CA ASN A 148 1.63 -14.93 -21.43
C ASN A 148 1.02 -15.51 -20.15
N LYS A 149 1.31 -14.92 -18.99
CA LYS A 149 0.74 -15.34 -17.68
C LYS A 149 -0.79 -15.29 -17.68
N PHE A 150 -1.39 -14.37 -18.46
CA PHE A 150 -2.84 -14.13 -18.47
C PHE A 150 -3.51 -14.46 -19.80
N LYS A 151 -2.78 -14.97 -20.80
CA LYS A 151 -3.28 -15.16 -22.18
C LYS A 151 -4.50 -16.07 -22.26
N ASP A 152 -4.51 -17.16 -21.48
CA ASP A 152 -5.56 -18.18 -21.51
C ASP A 152 -6.41 -18.16 -20.23
N CYS A 153 -6.34 -17.08 -19.46
CA CYS A 153 -7.12 -16.95 -18.23
C CYS A 153 -8.53 -16.47 -18.54
N GLU A 154 -9.52 -17.24 -18.16
CA GLU A 154 -10.85 -16.70 -17.97
C GLU A 154 -10.83 -15.85 -16.69
N PHE A 155 -10.91 -14.53 -16.85
CA PHE A 155 -10.94 -13.63 -15.70
C PHE A 155 -12.26 -13.78 -14.95
N THR A 156 -12.33 -14.85 -14.17
CA THR A 156 -13.49 -15.11 -13.33
C THR A 156 -13.41 -14.21 -12.10
N GLN A 157 -14.51 -13.55 -11.87
CA GLN A 157 -14.69 -12.75 -10.67
C GLN A 157 -14.57 -13.62 -9.43
N LEU A 158 -13.90 -13.12 -8.40
CA LEU A 158 -13.86 -13.77 -7.10
C LEU A 158 -15.23 -13.63 -6.41
N ASN A 159 -15.90 -14.75 -6.18
CA ASN A 159 -17.23 -14.82 -5.57
C ASN A 159 -17.13 -14.81 -4.04
N LEU A 160 -16.70 -13.68 -3.47
CA LEU A 160 -16.67 -13.51 -2.02
C LEU A 160 -18.08 -13.55 -1.42
N PRO A 161 -18.25 -14.01 -0.19
CA PRO A 161 -19.55 -14.09 0.49
C PRO A 161 -20.01 -12.69 0.91
N TYR A 162 -20.41 -11.88 -0.06
CA TYR A 162 -20.91 -10.54 0.19
C TYR A 162 -22.21 -10.56 1.02
N ASP A 163 -22.27 -9.73 2.07
CA ASP A 163 -23.49 -9.54 2.85
C ASP A 163 -24.55 -8.71 2.13
N TYR A 164 -24.08 -7.86 1.19
CA TYR A 164 -24.93 -6.96 0.42
C TYR A 164 -24.72 -7.16 -1.08
N LYS A 165 -25.74 -6.82 -1.85
CA LYS A 165 -25.69 -6.93 -3.33
C LYS A 165 -24.67 -5.97 -3.92
N LEU A 166 -23.92 -6.44 -4.90
CA LEU A 166 -23.05 -5.60 -5.71
C LEU A 166 -23.87 -4.52 -6.43
N SER A 167 -23.39 -3.29 -6.35
CA SER A 167 -23.94 -2.15 -7.08
C SER A 167 -23.35 -2.07 -8.48
N ALA A 168 -24.12 -1.49 -9.43
CA ALA A 168 -23.62 -1.20 -10.78
C ALA A 168 -22.45 -0.18 -10.78
N ASN A 169 -22.41 0.68 -9.78
CA ASN A 169 -21.28 1.58 -9.55
C ASN A 169 -20.54 1.18 -8.28
N ARG A 170 -19.22 1.17 -8.35
CA ARG A 170 -18.37 0.83 -7.24
C ARG A 170 -18.52 1.84 -6.09
N SER A 171 -18.66 1.33 -4.88
CA SER A 171 -18.56 2.13 -3.66
C SER A 171 -17.12 2.15 -3.14
N TYR A 172 -16.70 3.31 -2.65
CA TYR A 172 -15.42 3.49 -1.97
C TYR A 172 -15.60 3.66 -0.45
N LYS A 173 -16.81 3.50 0.08
CA LYS A 173 -17.04 3.54 1.52
C LYS A 173 -16.33 2.37 2.17
N GLY A 174 -15.43 2.65 3.09
CA GLY A 174 -14.61 1.64 3.71
C GLY A 174 -14.62 1.70 5.23
N ASN A 175 -14.22 0.58 5.83
CA ASN A 175 -13.81 0.51 7.21
C ASN A 175 -12.61 -0.42 7.34
N ARG A 176 -11.92 -0.34 8.48
CA ARG A 176 -10.73 -1.13 8.76
C ARG A 176 -10.84 -1.78 10.13
N ILE A 177 -10.47 -3.05 10.20
CA ILE A 177 -10.25 -3.77 11.45
C ILE A 177 -8.75 -3.97 11.59
N ALA A 178 -8.20 -3.57 12.73
CA ALA A 178 -6.81 -3.77 13.08
C ALA A 178 -6.71 -4.75 14.24
N ASN A 179 -5.95 -5.82 14.06
CA ASN A 179 -5.73 -6.83 15.09
C ASN A 179 -4.23 -7.01 15.30
N VAL A 180 -3.81 -6.97 16.55
CA VAL A 180 -2.41 -7.24 16.94
C VAL A 180 -2.28 -8.72 17.23
N ILE A 181 -1.33 -9.38 16.55
CA ILE A 181 -0.97 -10.77 16.82
C ILE A 181 0.07 -10.79 17.94
N ASP A 182 0.02 -11.80 18.78
CA ASP A 182 1.08 -12.04 19.79
C ASP A 182 2.45 -12.11 19.12
N GLU A 183 3.42 -11.38 19.65
CA GLU A 183 4.77 -11.31 19.10
C GLU A 183 5.42 -12.69 18.94
N LYS A 184 5.21 -13.61 19.89
CA LYS A 184 5.81 -14.95 19.83
C LYS A 184 5.21 -15.75 18.67
N GLN A 185 3.90 -15.62 18.44
CA GLN A 185 3.20 -16.25 17.33
C GLN A 185 3.70 -15.68 16.00
N PHE A 186 3.80 -14.35 15.87
CA PHE A 186 4.30 -13.71 14.67
C PHE A 186 5.74 -14.15 14.34
N ARG A 187 6.63 -14.12 15.32
CA ARG A 187 8.01 -14.60 15.18
C ARG A 187 8.10 -16.11 14.89
N LYS A 188 7.13 -16.92 15.35
CA LYS A 188 7.04 -18.33 14.98
C LYS A 188 6.76 -18.46 13.49
N ILE A 189 5.84 -17.67 12.94
CA ILE A 189 5.54 -17.64 11.50
C ILE A 189 6.78 -17.24 10.69
N GLU A 190 7.45 -16.16 11.05
CA GLU A 190 8.65 -15.68 10.34
C GLU A 190 9.77 -16.73 10.32
N ARG A 191 10.05 -17.31 11.48
CA ARG A 191 11.08 -18.37 11.58
C ARG A 191 10.71 -19.61 10.78
N TYR A 192 9.43 -19.96 10.79
CA TYR A 192 8.94 -21.12 10.05
C TYR A 192 9.04 -20.90 8.55
N ALA A 193 8.56 -19.76 8.04
CA ALA A 193 8.69 -19.37 6.65
C ALA A 193 10.14 -19.45 6.18
N LYS A 194 11.08 -18.87 6.95
CA LYS A 194 12.52 -18.95 6.67
C LYS A 194 13.04 -20.39 6.64
N LYS A 195 12.61 -21.24 7.58
CA LYS A 195 13.01 -22.65 7.65
C LYS A 195 12.64 -23.44 6.39
N ILE A 196 11.48 -23.16 5.81
CA ILE A 196 10.99 -23.81 4.59
C ILE A 196 11.42 -23.07 3.31
N GLY A 197 12.34 -22.10 3.41
CA GLY A 197 12.92 -21.37 2.28
C GLY A 197 11.97 -20.38 1.62
N ALA A 198 10.96 -19.88 2.34
CA ALA A 198 10.05 -18.84 1.89
C ALA A 198 10.29 -17.52 2.66
N SER A 199 9.90 -16.39 2.07
CA SER A 199 9.80 -15.15 2.82
C SER A 199 8.49 -15.13 3.65
N PRO A 200 8.41 -14.34 4.73
CA PRO A 200 7.15 -14.14 5.43
C PRO A 200 6.02 -13.64 4.51
N TYR A 201 6.33 -12.76 3.56
CA TYR A 201 5.39 -12.32 2.53
C TYR A 201 4.78 -13.50 1.78
N MET A 202 5.62 -14.42 1.26
CA MET A 202 5.17 -15.59 0.50
C MET A 202 4.30 -16.51 1.36
N PHE A 203 4.67 -16.72 2.61
CA PHE A 203 3.90 -17.56 3.54
C PHE A 203 2.51 -16.97 3.82
N PHE A 204 2.44 -15.68 4.15
CA PHE A 204 1.18 -15.03 4.46
C PHE A 204 0.26 -14.92 3.24
N ILE A 205 0.78 -14.57 2.06
CA ILE A 205 -0.04 -14.48 0.83
C ILE A 205 -0.58 -15.85 0.41
N THR A 206 0.20 -16.92 0.57
CA THR A 206 -0.25 -18.30 0.27
C THR A 206 -1.37 -18.72 1.22
N ALA A 207 -1.22 -18.45 2.52
CA ALA A 207 -2.29 -18.72 3.50
C ALA A 207 -3.55 -17.90 3.20
N PHE A 208 -3.39 -16.68 2.69
CA PHE A 208 -4.51 -15.84 2.30
C PHE A 208 -5.23 -16.38 1.05
N LEU A 209 -4.50 -16.88 0.07
CA LEU A 209 -5.07 -17.59 -1.08
C LEU A 209 -5.88 -18.82 -0.65
N VAL A 210 -5.38 -19.61 0.31
CA VAL A 210 -6.13 -20.73 0.88
C VAL A 210 -7.42 -20.27 1.55
N LEU A 211 -7.38 -19.18 2.31
CA LEU A 211 -8.59 -18.62 2.93
C LEU A 211 -9.62 -18.21 1.86
N LEU A 212 -9.19 -17.52 0.81
CA LEU A 212 -10.07 -17.12 -0.28
C LEU A 212 -10.68 -18.33 -0.99
N TYR A 213 -9.89 -19.38 -1.21
CA TYR A 213 -10.38 -20.65 -1.74
C TYR A 213 -11.46 -21.27 -0.84
N LYS A 214 -11.23 -21.33 0.46
CA LYS A 214 -12.20 -21.90 1.42
C LYS A 214 -13.53 -21.14 1.44
N TYR A 215 -13.52 -19.84 1.16
CA TYR A 215 -14.73 -19.05 1.07
C TYR A 215 -15.45 -19.11 -0.28
N THR A 216 -14.71 -19.27 -1.37
CA THR A 216 -15.25 -19.13 -2.72
C THR A 216 -15.42 -20.45 -3.47
N GLY A 217 -14.63 -21.48 -3.09
CA GLY A 217 -14.52 -22.72 -3.82
C GLY A 217 -13.86 -22.59 -5.20
N GLN A 218 -13.32 -21.40 -5.53
CA GLN A 218 -12.68 -21.17 -6.82
C GLN A 218 -11.21 -21.59 -6.77
N GLU A 219 -10.82 -22.47 -7.70
CA GLU A 219 -9.45 -22.98 -7.77
C GLU A 219 -8.47 -21.94 -8.35
N GLU A 220 -8.94 -21.08 -9.26
CA GLU A 220 -8.16 -19.97 -9.80
C GLU A 220 -8.51 -18.66 -9.07
N ILE A 221 -7.54 -18.09 -8.37
CA ILE A 221 -7.70 -16.85 -7.61
C ILE A 221 -6.61 -15.86 -8.01
N THR A 222 -7.01 -14.64 -8.36
CA THR A 222 -6.08 -13.52 -8.58
C THR A 222 -6.22 -12.48 -7.50
N LEU A 223 -5.09 -11.97 -7.02
CA LEU A 223 -5.04 -10.84 -6.10
C LEU A 223 -3.91 -9.88 -6.47
N GLY A 224 -4.12 -8.60 -6.16
CA GLY A 224 -3.09 -7.59 -6.35
C GLY A 224 -2.14 -7.54 -5.17
N SER A 225 -0.87 -7.22 -5.44
CA SER A 225 0.09 -6.91 -4.40
C SER A 225 0.96 -5.72 -4.81
N PRO A 226 0.97 -4.63 -4.01
CA PRO A 226 1.77 -3.46 -4.34
C PRO A 226 3.24 -3.74 -4.06
N ILE A 227 4.08 -3.23 -4.95
CA ILE A 227 5.53 -3.27 -4.85
C ILE A 227 6.11 -1.86 -4.88
N ALA A 228 7.17 -1.63 -4.14
CA ALA A 228 7.75 -0.30 -4.01
C ALA A 228 8.40 0.23 -5.31
N ASN A 229 8.81 -0.66 -6.22
CA ASN A 229 9.46 -0.33 -7.49
C ASN A 229 10.67 0.60 -7.33
N ARG A 230 11.52 0.33 -6.30
CA ARG A 230 12.69 1.13 -5.92
C ARG A 230 13.98 0.31 -5.89
N ASP A 231 14.19 -0.50 -6.91
CA ASP A 231 15.34 -1.40 -6.99
C ASP A 231 16.66 -0.64 -7.23
N ARG A 232 16.56 0.56 -7.82
CA ARG A 232 17.71 1.43 -8.06
C ARG A 232 18.03 2.25 -6.81
N ASN A 233 19.31 2.34 -6.45
CA ASN A 233 19.74 3.08 -5.27
C ASN A 233 19.35 4.57 -5.32
N GLU A 234 19.29 5.14 -6.52
CA GLU A 234 18.94 6.53 -6.78
C GLU A 234 17.50 6.84 -6.39
N THR A 235 16.58 5.86 -6.55
CA THR A 235 15.15 6.04 -6.24
C THR A 235 14.80 5.88 -4.77
N LYS A 236 15.68 5.25 -3.96
CA LYS A 236 15.38 4.90 -2.56
C LYS A 236 15.02 6.09 -1.68
N ARG A 237 15.68 7.25 -1.89
CA ARG A 237 15.44 8.48 -1.11
C ARG A 237 14.60 9.51 -1.84
N MET A 238 14.23 9.27 -3.07
CA MET A 238 13.40 10.16 -3.86
C MET A 238 11.95 10.10 -3.37
N MET A 239 11.26 11.21 -3.33
CA MET A 239 9.80 11.26 -3.15
C MET A 239 9.13 11.25 -4.52
N GLY A 240 8.00 10.57 -4.61
CA GLY A 240 7.21 10.42 -5.83
C GLY A 240 6.32 9.18 -5.76
N MET A 241 5.47 9.00 -6.76
CA MET A 241 4.61 7.83 -6.92
C MET A 241 5.33 6.81 -7.81
N LEU A 242 6.03 5.83 -7.20
CA LEU A 242 6.77 4.80 -7.91
C LEU A 242 6.11 3.41 -7.76
N VAL A 243 5.16 3.27 -6.85
CA VAL A 243 4.48 2.00 -6.61
C VAL A 243 3.90 1.43 -7.89
N ASN A 244 4.18 0.17 -8.15
CA ASN A 244 3.51 -0.64 -9.15
C ASN A 244 2.74 -1.78 -8.45
N ASN A 245 1.89 -2.47 -9.18
CA ASN A 245 1.18 -3.65 -8.69
C ASN A 245 1.63 -4.88 -9.49
N ILE A 246 1.92 -5.96 -8.78
CA ILE A 246 2.01 -7.29 -9.36
C ILE A 246 0.68 -8.01 -9.12
N VAL A 247 0.37 -8.97 -9.98
CA VAL A 247 -0.82 -9.80 -9.86
C VAL A 247 -0.39 -11.22 -9.55
N VAL A 248 -0.65 -11.65 -8.32
CA VAL A 248 -0.36 -13.01 -7.88
C VAL A 248 -1.57 -13.89 -8.20
N LYS A 249 -1.32 -15.02 -8.87
CA LYS A 249 -2.33 -16.00 -9.23
C LYS A 249 -2.14 -17.26 -8.38
N GLY A 250 -3.16 -17.71 -7.66
CA GLY A 250 -3.21 -19.00 -7.02
C GLY A 250 -3.95 -19.99 -7.92
N ASN A 251 -3.33 -21.13 -8.24
CA ASN A 251 -3.99 -22.28 -8.85
C ASN A 251 -4.06 -23.36 -7.78
N ILE A 252 -5.20 -23.50 -7.12
CA ILE A 252 -5.32 -24.30 -5.91
C ILE A 252 -5.82 -25.70 -6.28
N ASN A 253 -5.00 -26.71 -5.98
CA ASN A 253 -5.39 -28.09 -5.99
C ASN A 253 -5.64 -28.56 -4.55
N GLU A 254 -6.86 -28.82 -4.17
CA GLU A 254 -7.23 -29.20 -2.80
C GLU A 254 -6.57 -30.47 -2.29
N ASN A 255 -6.14 -31.37 -3.20
CA ASN A 255 -5.49 -32.64 -2.85
C ASN A 255 -3.98 -32.50 -2.57
N GLU A 256 -3.40 -31.35 -2.90
CA GLU A 256 -2.01 -31.02 -2.60
C GLU A 256 -1.84 -30.50 -1.18
N THR A 257 -0.59 -30.56 -0.68
CA THR A 257 -0.28 -30.01 0.63
C THR A 257 -0.05 -28.49 0.55
N PHE A 258 -0.27 -27.80 1.67
CA PHE A 258 0.07 -26.39 1.75
C PHE A 258 1.53 -26.12 1.35
N LYS A 259 2.44 -27.02 1.70
CA LYS A 259 3.87 -26.88 1.37
C LYS A 259 4.12 -26.88 -0.14
N VAL A 260 3.47 -27.77 -0.90
CA VAL A 260 3.57 -27.82 -2.36
C VAL A 260 3.04 -26.52 -2.96
N PHE A 261 1.84 -26.11 -2.57
CA PHE A 261 1.24 -24.88 -3.03
C PHE A 261 2.08 -23.64 -2.68
N LEU A 262 2.70 -23.60 -1.49
CA LEU A 262 3.61 -22.51 -1.12
C LEU A 262 4.86 -22.47 -2.03
N ASP A 263 5.42 -23.62 -2.41
CA ASP A 263 6.57 -23.66 -3.30
C ASP A 263 6.21 -23.14 -4.70
N GLU A 264 5.02 -23.43 -5.21
CA GLU A 264 4.50 -22.88 -6.47
C GLU A 264 4.29 -21.37 -6.40
N VAL A 265 3.62 -20.87 -5.35
CA VAL A 265 3.43 -19.44 -5.14
C VAL A 265 4.77 -18.70 -4.99
N LYS A 266 5.74 -19.32 -4.29
CA LYS A 266 7.08 -18.77 -4.13
C LYS A 266 7.78 -18.62 -5.47
N GLU A 267 7.78 -19.65 -6.32
CA GLU A 267 8.40 -19.61 -7.64
C GLU A 267 7.74 -18.52 -8.50
N GLN A 268 6.42 -18.48 -8.50
CA GLN A 268 5.66 -17.46 -9.22
C GLN A 268 6.01 -16.06 -8.74
N VAL A 269 6.00 -15.80 -7.42
CA VAL A 269 6.32 -14.47 -6.86
C VAL A 269 7.74 -14.04 -7.20
N LEU A 270 8.72 -14.94 -7.18
CA LEU A 270 10.10 -14.63 -7.58
C LEU A 270 10.17 -14.23 -9.05
N ASN A 271 9.45 -14.92 -9.92
CA ASN A 271 9.35 -14.57 -11.33
C ASN A 271 8.63 -13.23 -11.49
N ASP A 272 7.48 -13.02 -10.85
CA ASP A 272 6.73 -11.75 -10.90
C ASP A 272 7.60 -10.54 -10.51
N LEU A 273 8.42 -10.69 -9.47
CA LEU A 273 9.36 -9.66 -9.03
C LEU A 273 10.49 -9.42 -10.03
N SER A 274 10.90 -10.42 -10.79
CA SER A 274 11.92 -10.26 -11.83
C SER A 274 11.41 -9.44 -13.02
N TYR A 275 10.10 -9.46 -13.28
CA TYR A 275 9.43 -8.73 -14.34
C TYR A 275 8.59 -7.53 -13.83
N GLN A 276 8.82 -7.11 -12.58
CA GLN A 276 8.06 -6.04 -11.92
C GLN A 276 8.11 -4.65 -12.60
N PRO A 277 9.10 -4.29 -13.45
CA PRO A 277 9.11 -2.99 -14.08
C PRO A 277 7.98 -2.76 -15.09
N TYR A 278 7.25 -3.80 -15.52
CA TYR A 278 6.12 -3.63 -16.45
C TYR A 278 4.93 -2.94 -15.75
N PRO A 279 4.47 -1.77 -16.24
CA PRO A 279 3.38 -1.04 -15.59
C PRO A 279 2.06 -1.80 -15.65
N PHE A 280 1.38 -1.86 -14.50
CA PHE A 280 0.11 -2.58 -14.36
C PHE A 280 -1.00 -2.04 -15.31
N ASP A 281 -1.06 -0.74 -15.51
CA ASP A 281 -2.04 -0.12 -16.43
C ASP A 281 -1.77 -0.49 -17.91
N MET A 282 -0.51 -0.69 -18.29
CA MET A 282 -0.14 -1.20 -19.61
C MET A 282 -0.57 -2.66 -19.77
N LEU A 283 -0.41 -3.48 -18.73
CA LEU A 283 -0.90 -4.86 -18.72
C LEU A 283 -2.39 -4.92 -18.99
N ILE A 284 -3.19 -4.15 -18.24
CA ILE A 284 -4.66 -4.12 -18.40
C ILE A 284 -5.06 -3.77 -19.84
N LYS A 285 -4.43 -2.76 -20.42
CA LYS A 285 -4.68 -2.35 -21.81
C LYS A 285 -4.32 -3.46 -22.80
N LYS A 286 -3.19 -4.14 -22.57
CA LYS A 286 -2.63 -5.14 -23.49
C LYS A 286 -3.44 -6.42 -23.53
N ILE A 287 -3.89 -6.91 -22.38
CA ILE A 287 -4.74 -8.13 -22.30
C ILE A 287 -6.21 -7.87 -22.64
N GLY A 288 -6.58 -6.60 -22.86
CA GLY A 288 -7.90 -6.23 -23.39
C GLY A 288 -9.06 -6.48 -22.42
N ILE A 289 -8.82 -6.43 -21.11
CA ILE A 289 -9.89 -6.58 -20.11
C ILE A 289 -10.88 -5.42 -20.25
N LYS A 290 -12.15 -5.78 -20.45
CA LYS A 290 -13.23 -4.80 -20.40
C LYS A 290 -13.36 -4.30 -18.95
N THR A 291 -12.95 -3.07 -18.72
CA THR A 291 -13.17 -2.41 -17.43
C THR A 291 -14.63 -1.97 -17.35
N ASP A 292 -15.31 -2.33 -16.28
CA ASP A 292 -16.58 -1.74 -15.93
C ASP A 292 -16.41 -0.87 -14.67
N ASN A 293 -17.35 0.03 -14.42
CA ASN A 293 -17.28 0.97 -13.29
C ASN A 293 -17.60 0.29 -11.95
N SER A 294 -17.97 -0.99 -11.94
CA SER A 294 -18.34 -1.72 -10.73
C SER A 294 -17.15 -2.36 -10.04
N ARG A 295 -16.00 -2.52 -10.75
CA ARG A 295 -14.86 -3.34 -10.29
C ARG A 295 -13.50 -2.81 -10.67
N ASN A 296 -12.49 -3.30 -9.98
CA ASN A 296 -11.12 -3.21 -10.47
C ASN A 296 -10.87 -4.24 -11.58
N PRO A 297 -10.06 -3.89 -12.57
CA PRO A 297 -9.60 -4.87 -13.53
C PRO A 297 -8.66 -5.89 -12.86
N LEU A 298 -8.75 -7.15 -13.26
CA LEU A 298 -7.95 -8.30 -12.82
C LEU A 298 -8.18 -8.79 -11.38
N PHE A 299 -8.39 -7.93 -10.39
CA PHE A 299 -8.55 -8.36 -9.00
C PHE A 299 -9.36 -7.37 -8.16
N ASP A 300 -10.17 -7.89 -7.26
CA ASP A 300 -10.95 -7.12 -6.29
C ASP A 300 -10.37 -7.19 -4.87
N VAL A 301 -9.32 -8.00 -4.69
CA VAL A 301 -8.66 -8.26 -3.42
C VAL A 301 -7.20 -7.85 -3.49
N MET A 302 -6.74 -7.14 -2.46
CA MET A 302 -5.35 -6.68 -2.33
C MET A 302 -4.67 -7.35 -1.14
N PHE A 303 -3.41 -7.75 -1.32
CA PHE A 303 -2.55 -8.21 -0.23
C PHE A 303 -1.31 -7.31 -0.12
N THR A 304 -1.04 -6.82 1.08
CA THR A 304 0.12 -5.94 1.35
C THR A 304 0.94 -6.46 2.52
N TYR A 305 2.25 -6.52 2.36
CA TYR A 305 3.18 -6.80 3.44
C TYR A 305 4.12 -5.59 3.59
N GLN A 306 3.91 -4.80 4.66
CA GLN A 306 4.64 -3.54 4.85
C GLN A 306 5.98 -3.75 5.55
N ASN A 307 7.05 -3.86 4.79
CA ASN A 307 8.42 -3.92 5.32
C ASN A 307 9.02 -2.52 5.60
N LYS A 308 8.18 -1.55 6.00
CA LYS A 308 8.67 -0.20 6.32
C LYS A 308 9.49 -0.21 7.60
N GLU A 309 10.60 0.51 7.61
CA GLU A 309 11.25 0.88 8.86
C GLU A 309 10.37 1.90 9.59
N GLU A 310 9.77 1.50 10.71
CA GLU A 310 9.19 2.47 11.63
C GLU A 310 10.36 3.18 12.32
N ASN A 311 10.58 4.41 11.93
CA ASN A 311 11.56 5.23 12.58
C ASN A 311 10.93 5.81 13.84
N THR A 312 11.53 5.57 14.98
CA THR A 312 11.25 6.36 16.18
C THR A 312 11.59 7.82 15.86
N VAL A 313 10.57 8.67 15.87
CA VAL A 313 10.76 10.11 15.67
C VAL A 313 11.03 10.74 17.02
N GLN A 314 12.19 11.35 17.15
CA GLN A 314 12.55 12.12 18.33
C GLN A 314 12.82 13.58 17.93
N LEU A 315 12.06 14.50 18.47
CA LEU A 315 12.23 15.92 18.23
C LEU A 315 12.76 16.60 19.49
N ASN A 316 13.97 17.13 19.42
CA ASN A 316 14.69 17.69 20.59
C ASN A 316 14.75 16.71 21.79
N GLY A 317 15.01 15.43 21.52
CA GLY A 317 15.12 14.38 22.54
C GLY A 317 13.79 13.93 23.15
N LYS A 318 12.64 14.35 22.60
CA LYS A 318 11.30 13.89 23.00
C LYS A 318 10.74 12.94 21.95
N ASP A 319 10.21 11.82 22.41
CA ASP A 319 9.53 10.88 21.52
C ASP A 319 8.25 11.50 20.93
N VAL A 320 8.01 11.24 19.67
CA VAL A 320 6.82 11.67 18.94
C VAL A 320 6.05 10.45 18.50
N GLU A 321 4.77 10.42 18.85
CA GLU A 321 3.84 9.43 18.37
C GLU A 321 3.39 9.77 16.95
N ILE A 322 3.49 8.79 16.05
CA ILE A 322 3.00 8.93 14.67
C ILE A 322 1.69 8.15 14.55
N LEU A 323 0.63 8.85 14.17
CA LEU A 323 -0.70 8.29 13.99
C LEU A 323 -1.07 8.32 12.50
N GLU A 324 -1.46 7.18 11.96
CA GLU A 324 -2.03 7.09 10.62
C GLU A 324 -3.55 7.33 10.69
N ILE A 325 -4.01 8.37 10.01
CA ILE A 325 -5.44 8.69 9.94
C ILE A 325 -6.08 7.83 8.85
N TYR A 326 -7.07 7.04 9.21
CA TYR A 326 -7.88 6.29 8.27
C TYR A 326 -9.06 7.15 7.78
N ASN A 327 -9.17 7.31 6.47
CA ASN A 327 -10.16 8.21 5.86
C ASN A 327 -11.49 7.53 5.49
N ASN A 328 -11.75 6.30 5.98
CA ASN A 328 -12.94 5.51 5.69
C ASN A 328 -13.17 5.24 4.19
N ILE A 329 -12.09 5.07 3.45
CA ILE A 329 -12.11 4.74 2.02
C ILE A 329 -11.50 3.35 1.82
N ALA A 330 -12.23 2.46 1.14
CA ALA A 330 -11.73 1.17 0.66
C ALA A 330 -11.52 1.24 -0.85
N LYS A 331 -10.28 1.08 -1.29
CA LYS A 331 -9.93 1.06 -2.72
C LYS A 331 -10.23 -0.28 -3.40
N PHE A 332 -10.37 -1.33 -2.62
CA PHE A 332 -10.68 -2.70 -3.04
C PHE A 332 -11.86 -3.23 -2.24
N ASN A 333 -12.49 -4.30 -2.74
CA ASN A 333 -13.59 -4.91 -1.98
C ASN A 333 -13.09 -5.43 -0.63
N LEU A 334 -11.85 -5.97 -0.64
CA LEU A 334 -11.16 -6.48 0.54
C LEU A 334 -9.65 -6.25 0.38
N SER A 335 -8.98 -5.79 1.44
CA SER A 335 -7.52 -5.69 1.49
C SER A 335 -7.01 -6.27 2.79
N LEU A 336 -6.00 -7.13 2.73
CA LEU A 336 -5.30 -7.63 3.89
C LEU A 336 -3.90 -7.04 3.91
N GLU A 337 -3.59 -6.30 4.98
CA GLU A 337 -2.29 -5.66 5.17
C GLU A 337 -1.60 -6.22 6.42
N ILE A 338 -0.37 -6.66 6.27
CA ILE A 338 0.47 -7.13 7.38
C ILE A 338 1.55 -6.10 7.68
N LYS A 339 1.62 -5.68 8.93
CA LYS A 339 2.64 -4.77 9.48
C LYS A 339 3.55 -5.56 10.43
N PRO A 340 4.72 -6.05 9.97
CA PRO A 340 5.57 -6.96 10.77
C PRO A 340 6.08 -6.35 12.06
N LYS A 341 6.39 -5.05 12.07
CA LYS A 341 6.97 -4.39 13.23
C LYS A 341 6.02 -4.18 14.39
N THR A 342 4.77 -3.88 14.09
CA THR A 342 3.70 -3.75 15.08
C THR A 342 2.95 -5.06 15.31
N HIS A 343 3.34 -6.13 14.58
CA HIS A 343 2.65 -7.42 14.58
C HIS A 343 1.15 -7.28 14.29
N THR A 344 0.79 -6.32 13.44
CA THR A 344 -0.61 -6.00 13.17
C THR A 344 -1.04 -6.58 11.82
N ILE A 345 -2.23 -7.16 11.79
CA ILE A 345 -2.97 -7.47 10.57
C ILE A 345 -4.14 -6.50 10.48
N ASN A 346 -4.16 -5.72 9.41
CA ASN A 346 -5.28 -4.86 9.07
C ASN A 346 -6.10 -5.52 7.97
N ILE A 347 -7.43 -5.49 8.12
CA ILE A 347 -8.34 -5.83 7.05
C ILE A 347 -9.17 -4.59 6.75
N GLU A 348 -8.95 -4.01 5.56
CA GLU A 348 -9.77 -2.94 5.00
C GLU A 348 -10.83 -3.56 4.10
N TYR A 349 -12.06 -3.08 4.16
CA TYR A 349 -13.17 -3.64 3.42
C TYR A 349 -14.20 -2.59 3.01
N CYS A 350 -14.91 -2.84 1.92
CA CYS A 350 -16.03 -2.01 1.47
C CYS A 350 -17.26 -2.28 2.35
N THR A 351 -17.74 -1.25 3.05
CA THR A 351 -18.89 -1.36 3.98
C THR A 351 -20.23 -1.51 3.26
N ASP A 352 -20.29 -1.18 1.97
CA ASP A 352 -21.49 -1.45 1.15
C ASP A 352 -21.53 -2.91 0.65
N LEU A 353 -20.47 -3.70 0.91
CA LEU A 353 -20.38 -5.12 0.54
C LEU A 353 -20.35 -6.06 1.75
N PHE A 354 -19.72 -5.65 2.86
CA PHE A 354 -19.50 -6.50 4.02
C PHE A 354 -19.94 -5.86 5.31
N ARG A 355 -20.50 -6.67 6.21
CA ARG A 355 -20.70 -6.32 7.60
C ARG A 355 -19.39 -6.45 8.38
N ARG A 356 -19.31 -5.73 9.49
CA ARG A 356 -18.15 -5.80 10.38
C ARG A 356 -17.92 -7.20 10.93
N GLU A 357 -19.00 -7.88 11.31
CA GLU A 357 -18.98 -9.24 11.88
C GLU A 357 -18.41 -10.25 10.88
N THR A 358 -18.78 -10.15 9.61
CA THR A 358 -18.24 -11.00 8.53
C THR A 358 -16.72 -10.86 8.42
N ILE A 359 -16.20 -9.63 8.56
CA ILE A 359 -14.76 -9.38 8.49
C ILE A 359 -14.03 -9.83 9.76
N ILE A 360 -14.68 -9.77 10.93
CA ILE A 360 -14.13 -10.35 12.17
C ILE A 360 -13.96 -11.87 12.00
N ASN A 361 -14.98 -12.57 11.53
CA ASN A 361 -14.91 -14.00 11.26
C ASN A 361 -13.83 -14.32 10.22
N PHE A 362 -13.70 -13.49 9.18
CA PHE A 362 -12.67 -13.64 8.17
C PHE A 362 -11.26 -13.58 8.76
N PHE A 363 -11.04 -12.67 9.70
CA PHE A 363 -9.77 -12.59 10.42
C PHE A 363 -9.53 -13.82 11.30
N GLU A 364 -10.53 -14.27 12.07
CA GLU A 364 -10.43 -15.45 12.94
C GLU A 364 -10.12 -16.71 12.13
N HIS A 365 -10.79 -16.90 11.01
CA HIS A 365 -10.54 -18.03 10.10
C HIS A 365 -9.13 -17.95 9.50
N TYR A 366 -8.65 -16.74 9.15
CA TYR A 366 -7.27 -16.58 8.68
C TYR A 366 -6.25 -16.98 9.74
N MET A 367 -6.46 -16.56 10.99
CA MET A 367 -5.59 -16.93 12.11
C MET A 367 -5.62 -18.43 12.37
N TYR A 368 -6.79 -19.07 12.25
CA TYR A 368 -6.93 -20.52 12.43
C TYR A 368 -6.22 -21.32 11.32
N ILE A 369 -6.31 -20.87 10.08
CA ILE A 369 -5.52 -21.43 8.96
C ILE A 369 -4.01 -21.33 9.26
N LEU A 370 -3.54 -20.16 9.67
CA LEU A 370 -2.12 -19.97 10.01
C LEU A 370 -1.66 -20.92 11.14
N GLU A 371 -2.49 -21.14 12.14
CA GLU A 371 -2.19 -22.08 13.24
C GLU A 371 -2.07 -23.53 12.74
N GLN A 372 -3.01 -24.01 11.94
CA GLN A 372 -2.99 -25.36 11.37
C GLN A 372 -1.74 -25.59 10.52
N ILE A 373 -1.41 -24.63 9.65
CA ILE A 373 -0.22 -24.69 8.79
C ILE A 373 1.08 -24.69 9.62
N LEU A 374 1.15 -23.90 10.69
CA LEU A 374 2.31 -23.87 11.59
C LEU A 374 2.51 -25.17 12.36
N ASN A 375 1.44 -25.89 12.61
CA ASN A 375 1.49 -27.19 13.28
C ASN A 375 1.84 -28.31 12.30
N ASN A 376 1.35 -28.23 11.06
CA ASN A 376 1.63 -29.21 10.01
C ASN A 376 1.54 -28.58 8.61
N CYS A 377 2.67 -28.25 7.98
CA CYS A 377 2.66 -27.71 6.61
C CYS A 377 2.39 -28.74 5.50
N GLU A 378 2.49 -30.02 5.83
CA GLU A 378 2.14 -31.12 4.93
C GLU A 378 0.61 -31.43 4.98
N ILE A 379 -0.16 -30.62 5.67
CA ILE A 379 -1.61 -30.70 5.66
C ILE A 379 -2.13 -30.43 4.23
N LYS A 380 -3.02 -31.29 3.74
CA LYS A 380 -3.66 -31.08 2.44
C LYS A 380 -4.60 -29.87 2.53
N ILE A 381 -4.69 -29.11 1.46
CA ILE A 381 -5.53 -27.91 1.42
C ILE A 381 -6.99 -28.25 1.74
N LYS A 382 -7.51 -29.37 1.26
CA LYS A 382 -8.88 -29.82 1.59
C LYS A 382 -9.10 -30.06 3.08
N ASP A 383 -8.05 -30.51 3.80
CA ASP A 383 -8.12 -30.88 5.22
C ASP A 383 -7.91 -29.65 6.15
N ILE A 384 -7.62 -28.48 5.60
CA ILE A 384 -7.58 -27.22 6.34
C ILE A 384 -8.99 -26.76 6.62
N ASP A 385 -9.33 -26.57 7.89
CA ASP A 385 -10.64 -26.07 8.31
C ASP A 385 -10.65 -24.56 8.54
N ILE A 386 -11.83 -23.95 8.36
CA ILE A 386 -12.12 -22.56 8.75
C ILE A 386 -13.15 -22.47 9.88
N ILE A 387 -13.74 -23.58 10.26
CA ILE A 387 -14.73 -23.63 11.36
C ILE A 387 -13.99 -24.06 12.61
N THR A 388 -14.02 -23.25 13.66
CA THR A 388 -13.44 -23.49 14.99
C THR A 388 -14.37 -24.27 15.89
#